data_5cc14eac603252b051d3c8462c0ca99d
#
_entry.id   5cc14eac603252b051d3c8462c0ca99d
#
_cell.length_a   1.000
_cell.length_b   1.000
_cell.length_c   1.000
_cell.angle_alpha   90.00
_cell.angle_beta   90.00
_cell.angle_gamma   90.00
#
_symmetry.space_group_name_H-M   'P 1'
#
loop_
_entity.id
_entity.type
_entity.pdbx_description
1 polymer ?
#
loop_
_entity_poly.entity_id
_entity_poly.type
_entity_poly.pdbx_seq_one_letter_code
_entity_poly.pdbx_strand_id
1 'polypeptide(L)'
;MCGISGYLDLDRGVDTDTLRRMTDVIRHRGPDDEGYALIGKGGAAFYRGEDTLPQLSLPPLEQGGSGTFLGLGHRRLSILDLSAAGHQPMALPERELTLTYNGELYNYLELRAQLEALGHRFRTNCDTEVLLHAYCQWGEDCLDHFNGMWGFALWDGKENKLFCARDRLGAKPLHYYHNANKLLLGSELKQLCQDPTIRRTFNRPYLAANLMYRLGDYDDETLIEGMRALPPGHKLVVQVAPEGDRIVSVTVTPYWTLHVRYDDSYTQAQWEEQVAEEFSRACRWRLRSDAPVAALLSGGLDSSCMVTELCGQMSDPAQLHTFTTSYPGDASCDEWYFADLVNRACGCTGNQILPAPTDIEGQFENVVWHTEGLCGLSLLGVKALLEQVRSQG
;
A
#
# COMPACT_ATOMS: atom_id res chain seq x y z
N MET A 1 -1.85 6.90 1.55
CA MET A 1 -1.71 5.44 1.35
C MET A 1 -2.14 4.77 2.63
N CYS A 2 -2.94 3.71 2.54
CA CYS A 2 -3.32 2.93 3.72
C CYS A 2 -2.10 2.34 4.46
N GLY A 3 -2.31 1.85 5.66
CA GLY A 3 -1.33 1.10 6.42
C GLY A 3 -1.96 -0.14 7.04
N ILE A 4 -1.24 -1.26 7.02
CA ILE A 4 -1.69 -2.52 7.59
C ILE A 4 -0.76 -2.99 8.70
N SER A 5 -1.33 -3.69 9.67
CA SER A 5 -0.62 -4.33 10.78
C SER A 5 -1.09 -5.76 10.93
N GLY A 6 -0.19 -6.67 11.25
CA GLY A 6 -0.50 -8.05 11.60
C GLY A 6 0.33 -8.51 12.78
N TYR A 7 -0.33 -9.15 13.75
CA TYR A 7 0.29 -9.69 14.96
C TYR A 7 -0.23 -11.10 15.20
N LEU A 8 0.58 -12.10 14.93
CA LEU A 8 0.30 -13.50 15.22
C LEU A 8 1.25 -13.97 16.32
N ASP A 9 0.69 -14.51 17.40
CA ASP A 9 1.46 -15.11 18.51
C ASP A 9 0.66 -16.30 19.05
N LEU A 10 1.17 -17.51 18.78
CA LEU A 10 0.50 -18.76 19.18
C LEU A 10 0.86 -19.20 20.59
N ASP A 11 1.90 -18.63 21.19
CA ASP A 11 2.33 -18.94 22.57
C ASP A 11 1.57 -18.11 23.61
N ARG A 12 1.40 -16.81 23.31
CA ARG A 12 0.87 -15.84 24.30
C ARG A 12 -0.49 -15.27 23.91
N GLY A 13 -0.89 -15.44 22.65
CA GLY A 13 -2.02 -14.75 22.07
C GLY A 13 -1.71 -13.30 21.68
N VAL A 14 -2.73 -12.60 21.19
CA VAL A 14 -2.58 -11.22 20.73
C VAL A 14 -2.40 -10.27 21.90
N ASP A 15 -1.26 -9.56 21.92
CA ASP A 15 -1.09 -8.37 22.75
C ASP A 15 -1.73 -7.16 22.05
N THR A 16 -2.94 -6.81 22.47
CA THR A 16 -3.75 -5.74 21.86
C THR A 16 -3.09 -4.36 22.02
N ASP A 17 -2.32 -4.13 23.08
CA ASP A 17 -1.56 -2.89 23.25
C ASP A 17 -0.42 -2.77 22.24
N THR A 18 0.28 -3.86 21.95
CA THR A 18 1.30 -3.88 20.91
C THR A 18 0.67 -3.70 19.53
N LEU A 19 -0.41 -4.42 19.21
CA LEU A 19 -1.15 -4.25 17.95
C LEU A 19 -1.62 -2.81 17.75
N ARG A 20 -2.15 -2.18 18.80
CA ARG A 20 -2.55 -0.77 18.77
C ARG A 20 -1.35 0.14 18.46
N ARG A 21 -0.24 0.01 19.20
CA ARG A 21 0.99 0.81 18.93
C ARG A 21 1.51 0.60 17.50
N MET A 22 1.48 -0.63 16.98
CA MET A 22 1.84 -0.92 15.59
C MET A 22 0.96 -0.17 14.60
N THR A 23 -0.32 -0.04 14.89
CA THR A 23 -1.28 0.63 14.01
C THR A 23 -1.21 2.16 14.17
N ASP A 24 -1.00 2.66 15.39
CA ASP A 24 -0.93 4.10 15.68
C ASP A 24 0.33 4.76 15.10
N VAL A 25 1.47 4.07 15.15
CA VAL A 25 2.73 4.63 14.65
C VAL A 25 2.70 4.95 13.15
N ILE A 26 1.73 4.39 12.41
CA ILE A 26 1.51 4.65 10.98
C ILE A 26 0.24 5.45 10.69
N ARG A 27 -0.30 6.19 11.66
CA ARG A 27 -1.49 7.04 11.51
C ARG A 27 -1.39 7.99 10.32
N HIS A 28 -0.18 8.48 10.00
CA HIS A 28 0.09 9.34 8.86
C HIS A 28 -0.25 8.72 7.50
N ARG A 29 -0.29 7.38 7.39
CA ARG A 29 -0.64 6.69 6.15
C ARG A 29 -2.13 6.69 5.86
N GLY A 30 -2.95 6.61 6.89
CA GLY A 30 -4.39 6.51 6.78
C GLY A 30 -5.10 7.27 7.91
N PRO A 31 -5.35 8.57 7.71
CA PRO A 31 -5.95 9.41 8.73
C PRO A 31 -7.48 9.32 8.80
N ASP A 32 -8.13 8.67 7.81
CA ASP A 32 -9.58 8.78 7.62
C ASP A 32 -10.37 7.75 8.45
N ASP A 33 -9.77 6.60 8.74
CA ASP A 33 -10.43 5.53 9.49
C ASP A 33 -9.40 4.55 10.08
N GLU A 34 -9.82 3.85 11.12
CA GLU A 34 -9.03 2.85 11.85
C GLU A 34 -9.90 1.66 12.21
N GLY A 35 -9.34 0.45 12.12
CA GLY A 35 -10.06 -0.74 12.55
C GLY A 35 -9.16 -1.91 12.88
N TYR A 36 -9.75 -2.84 13.67
CA TYR A 36 -9.06 -4.04 14.13
C TYR A 36 -9.93 -5.28 13.97
N ALA A 37 -9.29 -6.41 13.66
CA ALA A 37 -9.88 -7.72 13.73
C ALA A 37 -9.03 -8.61 14.63
N LEU A 38 -9.63 -9.28 15.60
CA LEU A 38 -8.98 -10.27 16.46
C LEU A 38 -9.56 -11.65 16.13
N ILE A 39 -8.69 -12.59 15.80
CA ILE A 39 -9.03 -13.91 15.31
C ILE A 39 -8.58 -14.95 16.34
N GLY A 40 -9.50 -15.81 16.71
CA GLY A 40 -9.30 -16.94 17.61
C GLY A 40 -10.07 -18.17 17.14
N LYS A 41 -10.16 -19.20 17.96
CA LYS A 41 -10.91 -20.44 17.63
C LYS A 41 -12.40 -20.22 17.36
N GLY A 42 -12.96 -19.11 17.82
CA GLY A 42 -14.36 -18.72 17.59
C GLY A 42 -14.59 -17.89 16.32
N GLY A 43 -13.57 -17.69 15.49
CA GLY A 43 -13.61 -16.85 14.31
C GLY A 43 -13.06 -15.43 14.57
N ALA A 44 -13.41 -14.49 13.70
CA ALA A 44 -12.97 -13.11 13.76
C ALA A 44 -13.97 -12.22 14.50
N ALA A 45 -13.48 -11.35 15.39
CA ALA A 45 -14.24 -10.29 16.04
C ALA A 45 -13.62 -8.93 15.72
N PHE A 46 -14.46 -7.90 15.53
CA PHE A 46 -14.05 -6.59 15.06
C PHE A 46 -14.12 -5.56 16.16
N TYR A 47 -13.13 -4.65 16.17
CA TYR A 47 -12.95 -3.66 17.22
C TYR A 47 -12.60 -2.29 16.63
N ARG A 48 -12.94 -1.25 17.38
CA ARG A 48 -12.59 0.13 17.05
C ARG A 48 -11.33 0.61 17.79
N GLY A 49 -10.63 1.55 17.19
CA GLY A 49 -9.65 2.41 17.85
C GLY A 49 -10.21 3.83 18.09
N GLU A 50 -9.31 4.78 18.30
CA GLU A 50 -9.67 6.18 18.56
C GLU A 50 -10.20 6.89 17.32
N ASP A 51 -9.65 6.57 16.14
CA ASP A 51 -9.95 7.21 14.87
C ASP A 51 -10.96 6.43 14.01
N THR A 52 -11.59 5.41 14.57
CA THR A 52 -12.64 4.65 13.87
C THR A 52 -13.84 5.54 13.58
N LEU A 53 -14.36 5.43 12.35
CA LEU A 53 -15.55 6.18 11.91
C LEU A 53 -16.68 6.07 12.94
N PRO A 54 -17.28 7.18 13.40
CA PRO A 54 -18.30 7.18 14.47
C PRO A 54 -19.57 6.39 14.13
N GLN A 55 -19.83 6.16 12.83
CA GLN A 55 -20.98 5.39 12.36
C GLN A 55 -20.88 3.90 12.66
N LEU A 56 -19.66 3.42 12.94
CA LEU A 56 -19.39 2.01 13.20
C LEU A 56 -19.54 1.73 14.70
N SER A 57 -20.56 0.96 15.04
CA SER A 57 -20.85 0.57 16.44
C SER A 57 -20.02 -0.66 16.83
N LEU A 58 -18.71 -0.50 16.97
CA LEU A 58 -17.76 -1.55 17.33
C LEU A 58 -17.31 -1.39 18.80
N PRO A 59 -17.05 -2.50 19.52
CA PRO A 59 -16.45 -2.43 20.86
C PRO A 59 -15.01 -1.90 20.76
N PRO A 60 -14.48 -1.23 21.80
CA PRO A 60 -13.09 -0.79 21.82
C PRO A 60 -12.12 -1.99 21.88
N LEU A 61 -10.93 -1.84 21.26
CA LEU A 61 -9.92 -2.90 21.14
C LEU A 61 -9.50 -3.48 22.50
N GLU A 62 -9.48 -2.67 23.55
CA GLU A 62 -9.12 -3.06 24.91
C GLU A 62 -10.06 -4.11 25.52
N GLN A 63 -11.25 -4.30 24.97
CA GLN A 63 -12.20 -5.34 25.39
C GLN A 63 -11.94 -6.69 24.71
N GLY A 64 -11.02 -6.72 23.75
CA GLY A 64 -10.66 -7.92 23.01
C GLY A 64 -9.41 -8.62 23.55
N GLY A 65 -8.93 -9.62 22.82
CA GLY A 65 -7.63 -10.28 23.02
C GLY A 65 -7.68 -11.65 23.68
N SER A 66 -8.63 -11.90 24.57
CA SER A 66 -8.69 -13.22 25.25
C SER A 66 -9.00 -14.36 24.27
N GLY A 67 -8.10 -15.36 24.20
CA GLY A 67 -8.27 -16.54 23.35
C GLY A 67 -8.06 -16.27 21.86
N THR A 68 -7.48 -15.13 21.50
CA THR A 68 -7.13 -14.78 20.13
C THR A 68 -5.62 -15.01 19.88
N PHE A 69 -5.27 -15.39 18.66
CA PHE A 69 -3.88 -15.67 18.26
C PHE A 69 -3.41 -14.82 17.10
N LEU A 70 -4.32 -14.22 16.32
CA LEU A 70 -4.01 -13.32 15.22
C LEU A 70 -4.81 -12.02 15.37
N GLY A 71 -4.10 -10.90 15.33
CA GLY A 71 -4.65 -9.55 15.26
C GLY A 71 -4.28 -8.90 13.93
N LEU A 72 -5.26 -8.31 13.26
CA LEU A 72 -5.07 -7.48 12.07
C LEU A 72 -5.50 -6.06 12.40
N GLY A 73 -4.66 -5.07 12.04
CA GLY A 73 -4.97 -3.66 12.18
C GLY A 73 -4.93 -2.96 10.82
N HIS A 74 -5.69 -1.87 10.70
CA HIS A 74 -5.77 -1.08 9.49
C HIS A 74 -5.82 0.42 9.78
N ARG A 75 -5.11 1.20 8.97
CA ARG A 75 -5.23 2.66 8.82
C ARG A 75 -5.65 2.96 7.40
N ARG A 76 -6.80 3.63 7.23
CA ARG A 76 -7.43 3.88 5.94
C ARG A 76 -7.16 5.29 5.43
N LEU A 77 -6.72 5.38 4.18
CA LEU A 77 -6.87 6.55 3.32
C LEU A 77 -7.96 6.19 2.31
N SER A 78 -9.09 6.88 2.37
CA SER A 78 -10.26 6.58 1.57
C SER A 78 -10.11 7.14 0.15
N ILE A 79 -10.04 6.27 -0.86
CA ILE A 79 -9.93 6.62 -2.28
C ILE A 79 -11.11 6.07 -3.07
N LEU A 80 -11.46 4.79 -2.83
CA LEU A 80 -12.64 4.13 -3.38
C LEU A 80 -13.63 3.85 -2.26
N ASP A 81 -14.91 4.10 -2.49
CA ASP A 81 -16.00 3.99 -1.51
C ASP A 81 -15.71 4.79 -0.23
N LEU A 82 -15.86 6.10 -0.28
CA LEU A 82 -15.57 7.02 0.83
C LEU A 82 -16.47 6.79 2.07
N SER A 83 -17.43 5.86 1.99
CA SER A 83 -18.33 5.54 3.10
C SER A 83 -17.72 4.56 4.11
N ALA A 84 -18.45 4.34 5.19
CA ALA A 84 -18.09 3.33 6.19
C ALA A 84 -18.12 1.88 5.65
N ALA A 85 -18.71 1.63 4.48
CA ALA A 85 -18.71 0.30 3.85
C ALA A 85 -17.31 -0.16 3.43
N GLY A 86 -16.40 0.77 3.16
CA GLY A 86 -14.98 0.48 2.89
C GLY A 86 -14.10 0.30 4.13
N HIS A 87 -14.69 0.20 5.34
CA HIS A 87 -13.95 -0.05 6.58
C HIS A 87 -13.15 -1.36 6.53
N GLN A 88 -11.95 -1.33 7.13
CA GLN A 88 -11.08 -2.50 7.21
C GLN A 88 -10.55 -2.70 8.66
N PRO A 89 -10.18 -3.93 9.05
CA PRO A 89 -10.20 -5.17 8.27
C PRO A 89 -11.59 -5.56 7.79
N MET A 90 -11.67 -6.09 6.55
CA MET A 90 -12.93 -6.52 5.94
C MET A 90 -13.06 -8.04 5.96
N ALA A 91 -14.27 -8.56 6.10
CA ALA A 91 -14.50 -10.00 6.15
C ALA A 91 -15.63 -10.50 5.26
N LEU A 92 -15.50 -11.77 4.85
CA LEU A 92 -16.58 -12.62 4.38
C LEU A 92 -16.82 -13.73 5.40
N PRO A 93 -17.67 -13.51 6.42
CA PRO A 93 -17.83 -14.45 7.54
C PRO A 93 -18.28 -15.84 7.10
N GLU A 94 -19.15 -15.94 6.09
CA GLU A 94 -19.63 -17.18 5.49
C GLU A 94 -18.53 -18.01 4.82
N ARG A 95 -17.38 -17.40 4.58
CA ARG A 95 -16.17 -18.04 4.00
C ARG A 95 -15.03 -18.12 5.01
N GLU A 96 -15.20 -17.54 6.21
CA GLU A 96 -14.18 -17.43 7.25
C GLU A 96 -12.92 -16.68 6.78
N LEU A 97 -13.11 -15.69 5.88
CA LEU A 97 -12.04 -14.86 5.35
C LEU A 97 -12.03 -13.50 6.05
N THR A 98 -10.84 -13.04 6.43
CA THR A 98 -10.62 -11.69 7.00
C THR A 98 -9.38 -11.07 6.38
N LEU A 99 -9.49 -9.84 5.87
CA LEU A 99 -8.49 -9.16 5.06
C LEU A 99 -8.16 -7.78 5.63
N THR A 100 -6.88 -7.45 5.67
CA THR A 100 -6.38 -6.06 5.72
C THR A 100 -5.53 -5.79 4.48
N TYR A 101 -5.80 -4.68 3.78
CA TYR A 101 -5.31 -4.41 2.45
C TYR A 101 -4.92 -2.95 2.26
N ASN A 102 -3.69 -2.71 1.87
CA ASN A 102 -3.16 -1.42 1.44
C ASN A 102 -2.87 -1.49 -0.06
N GLY A 103 -3.74 -0.95 -0.88
CA GLY A 103 -3.57 -1.04 -2.32
C GLY A 103 -4.69 -0.39 -3.12
N GLU A 104 -4.63 -0.60 -4.43
CA GLU A 104 -5.65 -0.31 -5.41
C GLU A 104 -5.60 -1.36 -6.52
N LEU A 105 -6.72 -2.06 -6.73
CA LEU A 105 -6.92 -2.92 -7.90
C LEU A 105 -7.52 -2.08 -9.02
N TYR A 106 -6.71 -1.62 -9.96
CA TYR A 106 -7.17 -0.75 -11.06
C TYR A 106 -8.20 -1.40 -11.96
N ASN A 107 -8.16 -2.72 -12.11
CA ASN A 107 -9.12 -3.51 -12.90
C ASN A 107 -10.28 -4.08 -12.06
N TYR A 108 -10.60 -3.48 -10.90
CA TYR A 108 -11.61 -4.02 -9.99
C TYR A 108 -13.01 -4.10 -10.60
N LEU A 109 -13.36 -3.19 -11.51
CA LEU A 109 -14.67 -3.20 -12.18
C LEU A 109 -14.80 -4.39 -13.12
N GLU A 110 -13.78 -4.70 -13.90
CA GLU A 110 -13.71 -5.85 -14.79
C GLU A 110 -13.74 -7.15 -14.01
N LEU A 111 -12.96 -7.23 -12.92
CA LEU A 111 -12.96 -8.40 -12.02
C LEU A 111 -14.31 -8.59 -11.35
N ARG A 112 -14.93 -7.51 -10.89
CA ARG A 112 -16.26 -7.55 -10.27
C ARG A 112 -17.28 -8.13 -11.25
N ALA A 113 -17.32 -7.63 -12.48
CA ALA A 113 -18.24 -8.14 -13.50
C ALA A 113 -18.01 -9.63 -13.79
N GLN A 114 -16.77 -10.07 -13.86
CA GLN A 114 -16.41 -11.48 -14.03
C GLN A 114 -16.88 -12.33 -12.83
N LEU A 115 -16.66 -11.87 -11.61
CA LEU A 115 -17.07 -12.58 -10.39
C LEU A 115 -18.60 -12.60 -10.24
N GLU A 116 -19.31 -11.53 -10.61
CA GLU A 116 -20.77 -11.50 -10.63
C GLU A 116 -21.33 -12.52 -11.61
N ALA A 117 -20.72 -12.68 -12.79
CA ALA A 117 -21.08 -13.72 -13.76
C ALA A 117 -20.84 -15.13 -13.23
N LEU A 118 -19.89 -15.31 -12.28
CA LEU A 118 -19.63 -16.58 -11.57
C LEU A 118 -20.53 -16.77 -10.35
N GLY A 119 -21.44 -15.84 -10.06
CA GLY A 119 -22.44 -15.96 -9.00
C GLY A 119 -22.07 -15.26 -7.68
N HIS A 120 -20.98 -14.53 -7.64
CA HIS A 120 -20.63 -13.72 -6.47
C HIS A 120 -21.55 -12.51 -6.33
N ARG A 121 -21.79 -12.06 -5.09
CA ARG A 121 -22.59 -10.88 -4.79
C ARG A 121 -21.84 -9.93 -3.89
N PHE A 122 -21.83 -8.67 -4.25
CA PHE A 122 -21.10 -7.60 -3.57
C PHE A 122 -22.03 -6.74 -2.73
N ARG A 123 -21.51 -6.21 -1.63
CA ARG A 123 -22.22 -5.33 -0.68
C ARG A 123 -21.70 -3.90 -0.72
N THR A 124 -20.44 -3.72 -1.18
CA THR A 124 -19.75 -2.44 -1.25
C THR A 124 -19.35 -2.12 -2.68
N ASN A 125 -18.84 -0.93 -2.93
CA ASN A 125 -18.25 -0.54 -4.22
C ASN A 125 -16.73 -0.53 -4.20
N CYS A 126 -16.09 -1.00 -3.10
CA CYS A 126 -14.64 -0.97 -2.98
C CYS A 126 -13.97 -2.20 -3.62
N ASP A 127 -12.74 -2.01 -4.02
CA ASP A 127 -11.86 -3.03 -4.57
C ASP A 127 -11.41 -4.07 -3.51
N THR A 128 -11.44 -3.72 -2.23
CA THR A 128 -11.14 -4.62 -1.11
C THR A 128 -12.08 -5.84 -1.10
N GLU A 129 -13.38 -5.61 -1.34
CA GLU A 129 -14.35 -6.71 -1.42
C GLU A 129 -14.11 -7.56 -2.69
N VAL A 130 -13.69 -6.92 -3.79
CA VAL A 130 -13.34 -7.64 -5.02
C VAL A 130 -12.15 -8.58 -4.78
N LEU A 131 -11.12 -8.15 -4.03
CA LEU A 131 -9.99 -9.01 -3.65
C LEU A 131 -10.47 -10.23 -2.83
N LEU A 132 -11.34 -10.03 -1.84
CA LEU A 132 -11.89 -11.13 -1.02
C LEU A 132 -12.64 -12.14 -1.87
N HIS A 133 -13.51 -11.68 -2.78
CA HIS A 133 -14.26 -12.57 -3.68
C HIS A 133 -13.35 -13.26 -4.71
N ALA A 134 -12.31 -12.58 -5.18
CA ALA A 134 -11.31 -13.16 -6.08
C ALA A 134 -10.54 -14.31 -5.40
N TYR A 135 -10.10 -14.11 -4.15
CA TYR A 135 -9.49 -15.19 -3.38
C TYR A 135 -10.48 -16.34 -3.13
N CYS A 136 -11.72 -16.02 -2.82
CA CYS A 136 -12.77 -17.03 -2.65
C CYS A 136 -12.98 -17.90 -3.91
N GLN A 137 -12.84 -17.30 -5.10
CA GLN A 137 -13.04 -17.97 -6.39
C GLN A 137 -11.80 -18.75 -6.86
N TRP A 138 -10.61 -18.15 -6.73
CA TRP A 138 -9.37 -18.66 -7.35
C TRP A 138 -8.28 -19.02 -6.33
N GLY A 139 -8.53 -18.84 -5.03
CA GLY A 139 -7.49 -19.07 -4.01
C GLY A 139 -6.30 -18.15 -4.22
N GLU A 140 -5.09 -18.68 -4.07
CA GLU A 140 -3.84 -17.91 -4.25
C GLU A 140 -3.61 -17.46 -5.71
N ASP A 141 -4.20 -18.16 -6.69
CA ASP A 141 -4.11 -17.80 -8.11
C ASP A 141 -4.88 -16.51 -8.45
N CYS A 142 -5.64 -15.95 -7.50
CA CYS A 142 -6.25 -14.62 -7.66
C CYS A 142 -5.23 -13.53 -8.04
N LEU A 143 -3.96 -13.68 -7.62
CA LEU A 143 -2.87 -12.77 -7.94
C LEU A 143 -2.61 -12.61 -9.45
N ASP A 144 -2.89 -13.65 -10.24
CA ASP A 144 -2.71 -13.63 -11.70
C ASP A 144 -3.74 -12.74 -12.40
N HIS A 145 -4.91 -12.55 -11.77
CA HIS A 145 -6.01 -11.74 -12.30
C HIS A 145 -5.86 -10.24 -11.97
N PHE A 146 -5.01 -9.88 -10.99
CA PHE A 146 -4.92 -8.51 -10.49
C PHE A 146 -4.06 -7.62 -11.39
N ASN A 147 -4.54 -6.41 -11.64
CA ASN A 147 -3.75 -5.30 -12.14
C ASN A 147 -3.89 -4.14 -11.16
N GLY A 148 -2.78 -3.75 -10.53
CA GLY A 148 -2.82 -2.77 -9.46
C GLY A 148 -1.53 -2.73 -8.66
N MET A 149 -1.64 -2.17 -7.47
CA MET A 149 -0.57 -2.11 -6.48
C MET A 149 -1.14 -2.56 -5.14
N TRP A 150 -0.44 -3.44 -4.42
CA TRP A 150 -0.95 -3.99 -3.16
C TRP A 150 0.12 -4.50 -2.20
N GLY A 151 -0.21 -4.38 -0.93
CA GLY A 151 0.35 -5.15 0.17
C GLY A 151 -0.83 -5.57 1.06
N PHE A 152 -1.05 -6.86 1.26
CA PHE A 152 -2.17 -7.32 2.05
C PHE A 152 -1.84 -8.52 2.93
N ALA A 153 -2.69 -8.74 3.94
CA ALA A 153 -2.72 -9.95 4.75
C ALA A 153 -4.16 -10.45 4.85
N LEU A 154 -4.38 -11.68 4.42
CA LEU A 154 -5.66 -12.37 4.40
C LEU A 154 -5.58 -13.62 5.26
N TRP A 155 -6.44 -13.72 6.27
CA TRP A 155 -6.65 -14.92 7.04
C TRP A 155 -7.75 -15.78 6.41
N ASP A 156 -7.41 -17.03 6.14
CA ASP A 156 -8.34 -18.08 5.73
C ASP A 156 -8.52 -19.04 6.91
N GLY A 157 -9.66 -18.91 7.59
CA GLY A 157 -9.98 -19.72 8.78
C GLY A 157 -10.23 -21.19 8.46
N LYS A 158 -10.68 -21.52 7.24
CA LYS A 158 -10.91 -22.91 6.83
C LYS A 158 -9.61 -23.65 6.62
N GLU A 159 -8.64 -22.97 6.03
CA GLU A 159 -7.33 -23.53 5.75
C GLU A 159 -6.33 -23.31 6.90
N ASN A 160 -6.70 -22.55 7.95
CA ASN A 160 -5.80 -22.09 9.03
C ASN A 160 -4.53 -21.43 8.45
N LYS A 161 -4.72 -20.56 7.49
CA LYS A 161 -3.65 -20.00 6.67
C LYS A 161 -3.69 -18.48 6.68
N LEU A 162 -2.54 -17.86 6.93
CA LEU A 162 -2.35 -16.43 6.68
C LEU A 162 -1.64 -16.27 5.34
N PHE A 163 -2.35 -15.71 4.38
CA PHE A 163 -1.89 -15.44 3.02
C PHE A 163 -1.61 -13.96 2.84
N CYS A 164 -0.36 -13.62 2.56
CA CYS A 164 0.08 -12.26 2.30
C CYS A 164 0.71 -12.16 0.92
N ALA A 165 0.54 -11.04 0.24
CA ALA A 165 1.20 -10.79 -1.03
C ALA A 165 1.57 -9.33 -1.20
N ARG A 166 2.66 -9.08 -1.95
CA ARG A 166 3.11 -7.77 -2.39
C ARG A 166 3.02 -7.69 -3.91
N ASP A 167 2.59 -6.55 -4.44
CA ASP A 167 2.41 -6.36 -5.87
C ASP A 167 3.69 -6.62 -6.69
N ARG A 168 3.50 -6.78 -8.02
CA ARG A 168 4.54 -7.20 -8.96
C ARG A 168 5.78 -6.32 -8.96
N LEU A 169 5.60 -5.00 -8.77
CA LEU A 169 6.68 -4.00 -8.78
C LEU A 169 7.06 -3.50 -7.39
N GLY A 170 6.37 -4.00 -6.33
CA GLY A 170 6.62 -3.60 -4.95
C GLY A 170 6.20 -2.17 -4.62
N ALA A 171 5.21 -1.62 -5.35
CA ALA A 171 4.74 -0.26 -5.13
C ALA A 171 4.18 -0.05 -3.71
N LYS A 172 3.56 -1.09 -3.12
CA LYS A 172 3.15 -1.05 -1.71
C LYS A 172 4.14 -1.83 -0.85
N PRO A 173 4.67 -1.22 0.23
CA PRO A 173 5.60 -1.91 1.12
C PRO A 173 4.88 -2.94 1.98
N LEU A 174 5.56 -4.04 2.28
CA LEU A 174 5.14 -5.04 3.24
C LEU A 174 6.38 -5.66 3.89
N HIS A 175 6.50 -5.49 5.21
CA HIS A 175 7.59 -5.99 6.01
C HIS A 175 7.09 -7.06 6.97
N TYR A 176 7.96 -7.99 7.34
CA TYR A 176 7.64 -9.03 8.30
C TYR A 176 8.82 -9.40 9.18
N TYR A 177 8.49 -9.94 10.33
CA TYR A 177 9.41 -10.61 11.24
C TYR A 177 8.75 -11.91 11.70
N HIS A 178 9.51 -13.01 11.78
CA HIS A 178 8.97 -14.24 12.32
C HIS A 178 10.02 -15.00 13.15
N ASN A 179 9.53 -15.76 14.09
CA ASN A 179 10.26 -16.80 14.81
C ASN A 179 9.39 -18.07 14.89
N ALA A 180 9.69 -18.99 15.80
CA ALA A 180 9.00 -20.29 15.86
C ALA A 180 7.46 -20.20 15.88
N ASN A 181 6.86 -19.33 16.73
CA ASN A 181 5.41 -19.25 16.93
C ASN A 181 4.85 -17.83 16.84
N LYS A 182 5.67 -16.86 16.45
CA LYS A 182 5.26 -15.46 16.27
C LYS A 182 5.56 -14.98 14.86
N LEU A 183 4.62 -14.19 14.30
CA LEU A 183 4.85 -13.43 13.08
C LEU A 183 4.26 -12.03 13.26
N LEU A 184 5.05 -11.03 12.87
CA LEU A 184 4.59 -9.64 12.76
C LEU A 184 4.62 -9.21 11.31
N LEU A 185 3.64 -8.40 10.92
CA LEU A 185 3.52 -7.80 9.60
C LEU A 185 3.29 -6.30 9.72
N GLY A 186 3.82 -5.53 8.79
CA GLY A 186 3.59 -4.10 8.74
C GLY A 186 3.91 -3.48 7.40
N SER A 187 3.26 -2.37 7.11
CA SER A 187 3.61 -1.53 5.96
C SER A 187 4.95 -0.82 6.14
N GLU A 188 5.36 -0.58 7.38
CA GLU A 188 6.59 0.12 7.72
C GLU A 188 7.36 -0.63 8.84
N LEU A 189 8.69 -0.56 8.83
CA LEU A 189 9.54 -1.27 9.81
C LEU A 189 9.30 -0.83 11.26
N LYS A 190 9.01 0.47 11.47
CA LYS A 190 8.74 1.02 12.80
C LYS A 190 7.55 0.36 13.51
N GLN A 191 6.62 -0.25 12.74
CA GLN A 191 5.52 -1.03 13.31
C GLN A 191 6.03 -2.27 14.02
N LEU A 192 6.91 -3.03 13.36
CA LEU A 192 7.51 -4.23 13.94
C LEU A 192 8.34 -3.89 15.18
N CYS A 193 8.95 -2.71 15.19
CA CYS A 193 9.69 -2.18 16.33
C CYS A 193 8.80 -1.86 17.56
N GLN A 194 7.47 -1.87 17.45
CA GLN A 194 6.58 -1.65 18.60
C GLN A 194 6.48 -2.87 19.52
N ASP A 195 6.85 -4.06 19.04
CA ASP A 195 6.91 -5.23 19.92
C ASP A 195 8.17 -5.17 20.79
N PRO A 196 8.01 -5.07 22.14
CA PRO A 196 9.14 -4.95 23.05
C PRO A 196 10.01 -6.22 23.13
N THR A 197 9.53 -7.35 22.63
CA THR A 197 10.27 -8.62 22.62
C THR A 197 11.27 -8.72 21.48
N ILE A 198 11.17 -7.84 20.48
CA ILE A 198 12.06 -7.82 19.32
C ILE A 198 13.25 -6.91 19.59
N ARG A 199 14.44 -7.47 19.40
CA ARG A 199 15.69 -6.71 19.53
C ARG A 199 15.88 -5.79 18.34
N ARG A 200 16.08 -4.50 18.60
CA ARG A 200 16.35 -3.47 17.59
C ARG A 200 17.84 -3.31 17.36
N THR A 201 18.41 -4.19 16.55
CA THR A 201 19.82 -4.15 16.19
C THR A 201 19.95 -3.79 14.72
N PHE A 202 20.87 -2.86 14.38
CA PHE A 202 21.15 -2.54 13.00
C PHE A 202 21.77 -3.73 12.25
N ASN A 203 21.25 -4.02 11.07
CA ASN A 203 21.86 -4.90 10.09
C ASN A 203 23.10 -4.19 9.48
N ARG A 204 24.28 -4.47 10.04
CA ARG A 204 25.52 -3.79 9.66
C ARG A 204 25.91 -3.97 8.20
N PRO A 205 25.82 -5.17 7.58
CA PRO A 205 26.05 -5.34 6.15
C PRO A 205 25.13 -4.49 5.28
N TYR A 206 23.82 -4.49 5.57
CA TYR A 206 22.84 -3.68 4.84
C TYR A 206 23.13 -2.18 5.01
N LEU A 207 23.41 -1.73 6.22
CA LEU A 207 23.76 -0.33 6.50
C LEU A 207 25.03 0.08 5.73
N ALA A 208 26.06 -0.77 5.70
CA ALA A 208 27.29 -0.50 4.95
C ALA A 208 27.03 -0.41 3.43
N ALA A 209 26.25 -1.33 2.86
CA ALA A 209 25.87 -1.32 1.46
C ALA A 209 25.09 -0.04 1.08
N ASN A 210 24.16 0.37 1.94
CA ASN A 210 23.38 1.57 1.75
C ASN A 210 24.24 2.85 1.83
N LEU A 211 25.11 2.96 2.83
CA LEU A 211 26.00 4.11 2.98
C LEU A 211 27.04 4.23 1.85
N MET A 212 27.63 3.11 1.43
CA MET A 212 28.72 3.11 0.45
C MET A 212 28.23 3.17 -0.99
N TYR A 213 27.11 2.51 -1.29
CA TYR A 213 26.64 2.30 -2.66
C TYR A 213 25.24 2.83 -2.91
N ARG A 214 24.57 3.39 -1.88
CA ARG A 214 23.16 3.79 -1.92
C ARG A 214 22.23 2.65 -2.36
N LEU A 215 22.62 1.43 -2.05
CA LEU A 215 21.79 0.24 -2.29
C LEU A 215 20.79 0.11 -1.15
N GLY A 216 19.53 0.41 -1.46
CA GLY A 216 18.38 0.08 -0.63
C GLY A 216 17.50 -0.91 -1.39
N ASP A 217 16.78 -1.77 -0.68
CA ASP A 217 15.79 -2.70 -1.26
C ASP A 217 16.33 -3.60 -2.39
N TYR A 218 17.62 -3.97 -2.33
CA TYR A 218 18.26 -4.83 -3.33
C TYR A 218 18.01 -6.34 -3.08
N ASP A 219 17.57 -6.68 -1.87
CA ASP A 219 17.18 -8.03 -1.45
C ASP A 219 16.00 -7.94 -0.44
N ASP A 220 15.74 -9.01 0.31
CA ASP A 220 14.70 -9.05 1.36
C ASP A 220 15.20 -8.54 2.73
N GLU A 221 16.49 -8.24 2.87
CA GLU A 221 17.07 -7.68 4.09
C GLU A 221 16.60 -6.24 4.33
N THR A 222 16.61 -5.82 5.58
CA THR A 222 16.27 -4.45 5.97
C THR A 222 17.33 -3.83 6.88
N LEU A 223 17.14 -2.57 7.23
CA LEU A 223 18.01 -1.85 8.17
C LEU A 223 18.06 -2.50 9.56
N ILE A 224 17.03 -3.26 9.95
CA ILE A 224 16.94 -3.92 11.26
C ILE A 224 17.13 -5.43 11.09
N GLU A 225 18.08 -5.97 11.86
CA GLU A 225 18.43 -7.40 11.84
C GLU A 225 17.21 -8.29 12.14
N GLY A 226 16.97 -9.28 11.28
CA GLY A 226 15.87 -10.23 11.40
C GLY A 226 14.53 -9.74 10.91
N MET A 227 14.36 -8.45 10.61
CA MET A 227 13.20 -7.93 9.91
C MET A 227 13.45 -7.99 8.40
N ARG A 228 12.43 -8.40 7.64
CA ARG A 228 12.53 -8.58 6.20
C ARG A 228 11.46 -7.80 5.45
N ALA A 229 11.79 -7.38 4.23
CA ALA A 229 10.80 -6.90 3.27
C ALA A 229 10.29 -8.10 2.46
N LEU A 230 8.97 -8.19 2.25
CA LEU A 230 8.46 -9.13 1.26
C LEU A 230 8.86 -8.63 -0.13
N PRO A 231 9.62 -9.42 -0.94
CA PRO A 231 10.09 -8.93 -2.23
C PRO A 231 8.93 -8.64 -3.20
N PRO A 232 9.11 -7.74 -4.18
CA PRO A 232 8.14 -7.52 -5.25
C PRO A 232 7.75 -8.81 -5.95
N GLY A 233 6.46 -8.98 -6.29
CA GLY A 233 5.97 -10.17 -6.97
C GLY A 233 6.02 -11.46 -6.15
N HIS A 234 6.11 -11.34 -4.81
CA HIS A 234 6.14 -12.51 -3.91
C HIS A 234 4.91 -12.57 -3.02
N LYS A 235 4.62 -13.79 -2.62
CA LYS A 235 3.65 -14.14 -1.59
C LYS A 235 4.34 -14.76 -0.39
N LEU A 236 3.80 -14.48 0.80
CA LEU A 236 4.17 -15.07 2.07
C LEU A 236 2.97 -15.88 2.57
N VAL A 237 3.17 -17.17 2.78
CA VAL A 237 2.15 -18.07 3.30
C VAL A 237 2.61 -18.63 4.63
N VAL A 238 1.77 -18.42 5.66
CA VAL A 238 1.99 -18.96 7.00
C VAL A 238 0.91 -19.97 7.29
N GLN A 239 1.30 -21.23 7.42
CA GLN A 239 0.40 -22.31 7.78
C GLN A 239 0.40 -22.49 9.29
N VAL A 240 -0.76 -22.41 9.91
CA VAL A 240 -0.97 -22.68 11.33
C VAL A 240 -1.55 -24.08 11.48
N ALA A 241 -1.14 -24.79 12.52
CA ALA A 241 -1.69 -26.10 12.84
C ALA A 241 -3.22 -26.01 13.13
N PRO A 242 -4.02 -27.02 12.80
CA PRO A 242 -5.47 -27.01 13.07
C PRO A 242 -5.83 -26.74 14.54
N GLU A 243 -4.95 -27.16 15.45
CA GLU A 243 -5.09 -26.92 16.89
C GLU A 243 -4.85 -25.46 17.27
N GLY A 244 -4.22 -24.67 16.38
CA GLY A 244 -3.89 -23.25 16.59
C GLY A 244 -2.77 -23.05 17.62
N ASP A 245 -1.86 -24.04 17.76
CA ASP A 245 -0.83 -24.05 18.80
C ASP A 245 0.60 -23.83 18.27
N ARG A 246 0.83 -23.94 16.95
CA ARG A 246 2.13 -23.72 16.32
C ARG A 246 2.04 -23.28 14.88
N ILE A 247 3.07 -22.60 14.42
CA ILE A 247 3.31 -22.35 12.99
C ILE A 247 3.92 -23.64 12.41
N VAL A 248 3.27 -24.20 11.38
CA VAL A 248 3.73 -25.40 10.67
C VAL A 248 4.79 -25.03 9.65
N SER A 249 4.55 -23.96 8.91
CA SER A 249 5.47 -23.46 7.89
C SER A 249 5.31 -21.97 7.64
N VAL A 250 6.41 -21.33 7.25
CA VAL A 250 6.46 -19.97 6.71
C VAL A 250 7.18 -20.07 5.36
N THR A 251 6.50 -19.76 4.28
CA THR A 251 7.06 -19.86 2.93
C THR A 251 6.93 -18.55 2.19
N VAL A 252 8.03 -18.11 1.57
CA VAL A 252 8.06 -16.95 0.66
C VAL A 252 8.38 -17.46 -0.73
N THR A 253 7.48 -17.22 -1.68
CA THR A 253 7.64 -17.70 -3.05
C THR A 253 7.23 -16.63 -4.06
N PRO A 254 7.94 -16.53 -5.22
CA PRO A 254 7.50 -15.65 -6.28
C PRO A 254 6.20 -16.19 -6.90
N TYR A 255 5.22 -15.32 -7.13
CA TYR A 255 4.07 -15.58 -7.96
C TYR A 255 4.20 -14.92 -9.33
N TRP A 256 5.11 -13.95 -9.45
CA TRP A 256 5.36 -13.24 -10.69
C TRP A 256 6.85 -12.89 -10.82
N THR A 257 7.37 -13.03 -12.05
CA THR A 257 8.72 -12.59 -12.43
C THR A 257 8.65 -11.89 -13.78
N LEU A 258 9.50 -10.89 -13.98
CA LEU A 258 9.59 -10.22 -15.27
C LEU A 258 10.31 -11.13 -16.28
N HIS A 259 9.58 -11.54 -17.32
CA HIS A 259 10.14 -12.26 -18.45
C HIS A 259 10.28 -11.33 -19.66
N VAL A 260 11.50 -11.05 -20.05
CA VAL A 260 11.78 -10.33 -21.30
C VAL A 260 11.70 -11.33 -22.46
N ARG A 261 10.83 -11.07 -23.41
CA ARG A 261 10.70 -11.83 -24.66
C ARG A 261 10.98 -10.91 -25.83
N TYR A 262 11.76 -11.42 -26.77
CA TYR A 262 11.91 -10.77 -28.06
C TYR A 262 10.85 -11.36 -29.00
N ASP A 263 10.11 -10.50 -29.66
CA ASP A 263 9.07 -10.87 -30.62
C ASP A 263 9.24 -10.04 -31.88
N ASP A 264 9.73 -10.69 -32.93
CA ASP A 264 9.96 -10.09 -34.24
C ASP A 264 8.73 -10.15 -35.16
N SER A 265 7.57 -10.61 -34.64
CA SER A 265 6.31 -10.70 -35.41
C SER A 265 5.66 -9.32 -35.66
N TYR A 266 6.00 -8.32 -34.84
CA TYR A 266 5.47 -6.96 -34.95
C TYR A 266 6.46 -6.02 -35.63
N THR A 267 5.95 -5.13 -36.48
CA THR A 267 6.70 -3.98 -36.98
C THR A 267 6.86 -2.93 -35.87
N GLN A 268 7.83 -2.03 -36.03
CA GLN A 268 8.03 -0.93 -35.10
C GLN A 268 6.75 -0.10 -34.89
N ALA A 269 6.02 0.22 -35.97
CA ALA A 269 4.77 0.99 -35.86
C ALA A 269 3.70 0.26 -35.05
N GLN A 270 3.58 -1.07 -35.18
CA GLN A 270 2.64 -1.87 -34.38
C GLN A 270 3.06 -1.90 -32.90
N TRP A 271 4.35 -1.95 -32.59
CA TRP A 271 4.83 -1.83 -31.22
C TRP A 271 4.51 -0.45 -30.60
N GLU A 272 4.75 0.62 -31.38
CA GLU A 272 4.44 2.00 -30.95
C GLU A 272 2.94 2.16 -30.65
N GLU A 273 2.07 1.62 -31.50
CA GLU A 273 0.62 1.63 -31.29
C GLU A 273 0.23 0.86 -30.03
N GLN A 274 0.74 -0.36 -29.83
CA GLN A 274 0.47 -1.15 -28.63
C GLN A 274 0.93 -0.46 -27.34
N VAL A 275 2.12 0.13 -27.35
CA VAL A 275 2.63 0.88 -26.17
C VAL A 275 1.72 2.07 -25.88
N ALA A 276 1.28 2.80 -26.91
CA ALA A 276 0.38 3.94 -26.73
C ALA A 276 -0.99 3.51 -26.17
N GLU A 277 -1.56 2.40 -26.67
CA GLU A 277 -2.82 1.85 -26.18
C GLU A 277 -2.73 1.39 -24.70
N GLU A 278 -1.65 0.68 -24.35
CA GLU A 278 -1.43 0.22 -22.99
C GLU A 278 -1.20 1.38 -22.02
N PHE A 279 -0.46 2.40 -22.45
CA PHE A 279 -0.26 3.62 -21.66
C PHE A 279 -1.58 4.37 -21.44
N SER A 280 -2.36 4.56 -22.49
CA SER A 280 -3.69 5.19 -22.44
C SER A 280 -4.62 4.42 -21.49
N ARG A 281 -4.66 3.10 -21.60
CA ARG A 281 -5.44 2.24 -20.70
C ARG A 281 -4.98 2.36 -19.23
N ALA A 282 -3.67 2.38 -19.00
CA ALA A 282 -3.11 2.53 -17.67
C ALA A 282 -3.46 3.88 -17.03
N CYS A 283 -3.45 4.98 -17.80
CA CYS A 283 -3.90 6.29 -17.35
C CYS A 283 -5.39 6.27 -17.00
N ARG A 284 -6.23 5.70 -17.88
CA ARG A 284 -7.69 5.60 -17.68
C ARG A 284 -8.05 4.86 -16.38
N TRP A 285 -7.38 3.75 -16.10
CA TRP A 285 -7.66 2.99 -14.90
C TRP A 285 -7.28 3.74 -13.63
N ARG A 286 -6.24 4.56 -13.67
CA ARG A 286 -5.79 5.38 -12.52
C ARG A 286 -6.64 6.61 -12.25
N LEU A 287 -7.53 6.98 -13.19
CA LEU A 287 -8.56 7.99 -12.96
C LEU A 287 -9.78 7.44 -12.19
N ARG A 288 -9.84 6.12 -11.94
CA ARG A 288 -10.90 5.50 -11.13
C ARG A 288 -10.68 5.84 -9.66
N SER A 289 -11.35 6.89 -9.21
CA SER A 289 -11.26 7.38 -7.84
C SER A 289 -12.53 8.12 -7.48
N ASP A 290 -13.01 7.94 -6.24
CA ASP A 290 -14.10 8.73 -5.64
C ASP A 290 -13.55 9.99 -4.94
N ALA A 291 -12.22 10.07 -4.76
CA ALA A 291 -11.52 11.25 -4.29
C ALA A 291 -10.94 12.05 -5.48
N PRO A 292 -10.71 13.37 -5.32
CA PRO A 292 -10.07 14.18 -6.35
C PRO A 292 -8.68 13.63 -6.73
N VAL A 293 -8.38 13.65 -8.05
CA VAL A 293 -7.10 13.20 -8.59
C VAL A 293 -6.23 14.41 -8.93
N ALA A 294 -4.96 14.37 -8.52
CA ALA A 294 -3.96 15.36 -8.87
C ALA A 294 -2.71 14.69 -9.47
N ALA A 295 -1.88 15.46 -10.17
CA ALA A 295 -0.65 14.95 -10.77
C ALA A 295 0.57 15.79 -10.35
N LEU A 296 1.70 15.14 -10.11
CA LEU A 296 2.99 15.81 -10.00
C LEU A 296 3.54 16.00 -11.41
N LEU A 297 3.90 17.25 -11.75
CA LEU A 297 4.34 17.62 -13.09
C LEU A 297 5.71 18.31 -13.02
N SER A 298 6.74 17.68 -13.53
CA SER A 298 8.09 18.27 -13.63
C SER A 298 8.32 18.98 -14.97
N GLY A 299 7.43 18.83 -15.96
CA GLY A 299 7.67 19.28 -17.33
C GLY A 299 8.65 18.40 -18.11
N GLY A 300 9.20 17.34 -17.50
CA GLY A 300 9.93 16.27 -18.17
C GLY A 300 9.01 15.42 -19.05
N LEU A 301 9.59 14.62 -19.96
CA LEU A 301 8.84 13.86 -20.95
C LEU A 301 7.78 12.96 -20.33
N ASP A 302 8.13 12.16 -19.32
CA ASP A 302 7.25 11.15 -18.73
C ASP A 302 6.03 11.78 -18.06
N SER A 303 6.25 12.78 -17.18
CA SER A 303 5.17 13.48 -16.48
C SER A 303 4.28 14.28 -17.44
N SER A 304 4.86 14.86 -18.49
CA SER A 304 4.12 15.59 -19.52
C SER A 304 3.24 14.65 -20.35
N CYS A 305 3.76 13.51 -20.79
CA CYS A 305 2.96 12.48 -21.48
C CYS A 305 1.79 12.00 -20.61
N MET A 306 2.05 11.74 -19.33
CA MET A 306 1.02 11.30 -18.39
C MET A 306 -0.08 12.35 -18.23
N VAL A 307 0.29 13.62 -17.95
CA VAL A 307 -0.70 14.71 -17.78
C VAL A 307 -1.50 14.95 -19.06
N THR A 308 -0.84 14.93 -20.22
CA THR A 308 -1.51 15.10 -21.51
C THR A 308 -2.56 13.99 -21.74
N GLU A 309 -2.18 12.74 -21.46
CA GLU A 309 -3.08 11.60 -21.60
C GLU A 309 -4.26 11.67 -20.62
N LEU A 310 -4.01 12.00 -19.35
CA LEU A 310 -5.06 12.17 -18.33
C LEU A 310 -6.06 13.25 -18.75
N CYS A 311 -5.56 14.42 -19.15
CA CYS A 311 -6.40 15.53 -19.63
C CYS A 311 -7.24 15.13 -20.85
N GLY A 312 -6.66 14.38 -21.79
CA GLY A 312 -7.38 13.88 -22.98
C GLY A 312 -8.51 12.91 -22.65
N GLN A 313 -8.49 12.27 -21.50
CA GLN A 313 -9.51 11.32 -21.03
C GLN A 313 -10.54 11.93 -20.08
N MET A 314 -10.31 13.14 -19.56
CA MET A 314 -11.21 13.84 -18.66
C MET A 314 -12.22 14.67 -19.46
N SER A 315 -13.46 14.74 -18.99
CA SER A 315 -14.50 15.61 -19.56
C SER A 315 -14.20 17.10 -19.37
N ASP A 316 -13.50 17.44 -18.30
CA ASP A 316 -13.07 18.79 -17.95
C ASP A 316 -11.63 18.76 -17.44
N PRO A 317 -10.63 19.03 -18.30
CA PRO A 317 -9.23 19.04 -17.90
C PRO A 317 -8.88 20.04 -16.79
N ALA A 318 -9.68 21.11 -16.62
CA ALA A 318 -9.43 22.10 -15.56
C ALA A 318 -9.57 21.53 -14.14
N GLN A 319 -10.24 20.39 -14.00
CA GLN A 319 -10.36 19.67 -12.73
C GLN A 319 -9.08 18.89 -12.37
N LEU A 320 -8.16 18.68 -13.31
CA LEU A 320 -6.86 18.10 -12.99
C LEU A 320 -5.94 19.19 -12.45
N HIS A 321 -5.63 19.09 -11.15
CA HIS A 321 -4.62 19.93 -10.53
C HIS A 321 -3.24 19.30 -10.71
N THR A 322 -2.28 20.07 -11.22
CA THR A 322 -0.88 19.68 -11.28
C THR A 322 -0.06 20.45 -10.27
N PHE A 323 0.97 19.82 -9.72
CA PHE A 323 1.85 20.43 -8.71
C PHE A 323 3.29 20.31 -9.16
N THR A 324 4.02 21.45 -9.14
CA THR A 324 5.41 21.54 -9.58
C THR A 324 6.22 22.30 -8.55
N THR A 325 7.32 21.72 -8.06
CA THR A 325 8.30 22.44 -7.25
C THR A 325 9.08 23.41 -8.14
N SER A 326 9.22 24.67 -7.71
CA SER A 326 9.89 25.71 -8.47
C SER A 326 10.93 26.42 -7.59
N TYR A 327 12.03 26.81 -8.22
CA TYR A 327 13.15 27.55 -7.60
C TYR A 327 13.46 28.79 -8.42
N PRO A 328 12.63 29.87 -8.32
CA PRO A 328 12.79 31.06 -9.14
C PRO A 328 14.18 31.68 -8.98
N GLY A 329 14.84 31.92 -10.11
CA GLY A 329 16.19 32.47 -10.16
C GLY A 329 17.30 31.44 -10.33
N ASP A 330 17.01 30.14 -10.29
CA ASP A 330 17.95 29.08 -10.61
C ASP A 330 17.45 28.23 -11.80
N ALA A 331 17.79 28.65 -13.01
CA ALA A 331 17.38 27.95 -14.24
C ALA A 331 17.95 26.53 -14.37
N SER A 332 18.88 26.12 -13.50
CA SER A 332 19.46 24.78 -13.54
C SER A 332 18.55 23.72 -12.89
N CYS A 333 17.62 24.14 -12.04
CA CYS A 333 16.72 23.25 -11.32
C CYS A 333 15.25 23.71 -11.29
N ASP A 334 14.94 24.89 -11.86
CA ASP A 334 13.55 25.38 -11.95
C ASP A 334 12.84 24.76 -13.17
N GLU A 335 11.92 23.86 -12.91
CA GLU A 335 11.12 23.15 -13.91
C GLU A 335 9.79 23.83 -14.24
N TRP A 336 9.41 24.91 -13.52
CA TRP A 336 8.12 25.55 -13.67
C TRP A 336 7.79 25.98 -15.10
N TYR A 337 8.77 26.52 -15.81
CA TYR A 337 8.56 26.99 -17.19
C TYR A 337 8.02 25.87 -18.09
N PHE A 338 8.60 24.67 -18.01
CA PHE A 338 8.18 23.54 -18.83
C PHE A 338 6.83 22.96 -18.36
N ALA A 339 6.62 22.90 -17.06
CA ALA A 339 5.34 22.46 -16.48
C ALA A 339 4.19 23.38 -16.86
N ASP A 340 4.40 24.73 -16.83
CA ASP A 340 3.40 25.71 -17.20
C ASP A 340 3.04 25.65 -18.69
N LEU A 341 3.99 25.34 -19.57
CA LEU A 341 3.71 25.07 -21.00
C LEU A 341 2.73 23.89 -21.15
N VAL A 342 2.93 22.81 -20.41
CA VAL A 342 2.04 21.64 -20.46
C VAL A 342 0.67 22.01 -19.89
N ASN A 343 0.63 22.70 -18.75
CA ASN A 343 -0.63 23.14 -18.12
C ASN A 343 -1.49 23.96 -19.08
N ARG A 344 -0.87 24.94 -19.74
CA ARG A 344 -1.58 25.78 -20.72
C ARG A 344 -2.05 24.99 -21.96
N ALA A 345 -1.20 24.09 -22.44
CA ALA A 345 -1.53 23.28 -23.62
C ALA A 345 -2.67 22.30 -23.34
N CYS A 346 -2.72 21.72 -22.14
CA CYS A 346 -3.73 20.75 -21.73
C CYS A 346 -4.98 21.38 -21.10
N GLY A 347 -4.91 22.65 -20.69
CA GLY A 347 -6.03 23.34 -20.02
C GLY A 347 -6.25 22.89 -18.57
N CYS A 348 -5.24 22.27 -17.94
CA CYS A 348 -5.31 21.86 -16.53
C CYS A 348 -4.86 22.97 -15.57
N THR A 349 -5.14 22.81 -14.28
CA THR A 349 -4.84 23.81 -13.23
C THR A 349 -3.46 23.57 -12.65
N GLY A 350 -2.50 24.46 -13.02
CA GLY A 350 -1.11 24.37 -12.53
C GLY A 350 -0.91 25.06 -11.19
N ASN A 351 -0.24 24.39 -10.26
CA ASN A 351 0.13 24.89 -8.93
C ASN A 351 1.65 24.93 -8.78
N GLN A 352 2.21 26.13 -8.69
CA GLN A 352 3.63 26.35 -8.45
C GLN A 352 3.93 26.33 -6.95
N ILE A 353 4.80 25.43 -6.53
CA ILE A 353 5.19 25.30 -5.13
C ILE A 353 6.60 25.84 -4.94
N LEU A 354 6.71 26.84 -4.07
CA LEU A 354 7.97 27.48 -3.70
C LEU A 354 8.42 26.94 -2.34
N PRO A 355 9.36 25.97 -2.29
CA PRO A 355 9.86 25.48 -1.02
C PRO A 355 10.53 26.61 -0.24
N ALA A 356 10.06 26.90 0.95
CA ALA A 356 10.73 27.86 1.82
C ALA A 356 12.00 27.24 2.41
N PRO A 357 13.11 27.98 2.52
CA PRO A 357 14.25 27.55 3.32
C PRO A 357 13.82 27.50 4.78
N THR A 358 13.55 26.30 5.30
CA THR A 358 13.10 26.06 6.67
C THR A 358 14.18 25.31 7.45
N ASP A 359 13.95 25.12 8.74
CA ASP A 359 14.77 24.30 9.63
C ASP A 359 15.10 22.93 8.99
N ILE A 360 16.26 22.84 8.34
CA ILE A 360 16.72 21.66 7.62
C ILE A 360 16.89 20.48 8.60
N GLU A 361 17.37 20.74 9.81
CA GLU A 361 17.65 19.71 10.80
C GLU A 361 16.37 18.99 11.27
N GLY A 362 15.36 19.74 11.72
CA GLY A 362 14.09 19.17 12.17
C GLY A 362 13.29 18.53 11.04
N GLN A 363 13.37 19.10 9.83
CA GLN A 363 12.76 18.53 8.64
C GLN A 363 13.43 17.20 8.24
N PHE A 364 14.76 17.10 8.39
CA PHE A 364 15.51 15.90 8.03
C PHE A 364 15.15 14.71 8.95
N GLU A 365 15.07 14.92 10.26
CA GLU A 365 14.61 13.90 11.20
C GLU A 365 13.22 13.36 10.82
N ASN A 366 12.32 14.27 10.47
CA ASN A 366 10.97 13.90 10.04
C ASN A 366 10.98 13.05 8.75
N VAL A 367 11.79 13.42 7.75
CA VAL A 367 11.94 12.64 6.51
C VAL A 367 12.53 11.27 6.80
N VAL A 368 13.58 11.17 7.62
CA VAL A 368 14.17 9.89 8.03
C VAL A 368 13.14 9.01 8.74
N TRP A 369 12.31 9.59 9.61
CA TRP A 369 11.26 8.85 10.31
C TRP A 369 10.21 8.28 9.34
N HIS A 370 9.83 9.02 8.29
CA HIS A 370 8.86 8.56 7.29
C HIS A 370 9.45 7.56 6.30
N THR A 371 10.71 7.73 5.91
CA THR A 371 11.36 6.87 4.90
C THR A 371 12.03 5.64 5.49
N GLU A 372 12.28 5.64 6.80
CA GLU A 372 12.93 4.54 7.55
C GLU A 372 14.30 4.14 7.01
N GLY A 373 14.97 5.05 6.31
CA GLY A 373 16.23 4.80 5.63
C GLY A 373 17.11 6.02 5.53
N LEU A 374 18.27 5.82 4.91
CA LEU A 374 19.18 6.91 4.56
C LEU A 374 18.61 7.66 3.37
N CYS A 375 18.22 8.90 3.55
CA CYS A 375 17.59 9.74 2.54
C CYS A 375 18.50 10.90 2.10
N GLY A 376 18.29 11.37 0.87
CA GLY A 376 18.94 12.58 0.36
C GLY A 376 18.15 13.84 0.70
N LEU A 377 18.83 15.00 0.66
CA LEU A 377 18.20 16.31 0.89
C LEU A 377 17.09 16.65 -0.12
N SER A 378 17.08 16.03 -1.30
CA SER A 378 16.03 16.19 -2.31
C SER A 378 14.64 15.82 -1.80
N LEU A 379 14.54 14.90 -0.83
CA LEU A 379 13.26 14.51 -0.23
C LEU A 379 12.64 15.64 0.61
N LEU A 380 13.39 16.62 1.04
CA LEU A 380 12.83 17.82 1.70
C LEU A 380 11.94 18.63 0.74
N GLY A 381 12.35 18.74 -0.53
CA GLY A 381 11.53 19.39 -1.56
C GLY A 381 10.25 18.60 -1.86
N VAL A 382 10.36 17.27 -1.94
CA VAL A 382 9.20 16.38 -2.13
C VAL A 382 8.23 16.48 -0.95
N LYS A 383 8.74 16.55 0.29
CA LYS A 383 7.90 16.72 1.49
C LYS A 383 7.13 18.03 1.42
N ALA A 384 7.80 19.16 1.15
CA ALA A 384 7.15 20.46 1.01
C ALA A 384 6.06 20.46 -0.06
N LEU A 385 6.31 19.80 -1.20
CA LEU A 385 5.34 19.61 -2.27
C LEU A 385 4.09 18.86 -1.77
N LEU A 386 4.27 17.70 -1.12
CA LEU A 386 3.18 16.88 -0.63
C LEU A 386 2.37 17.56 0.50
N GLU A 387 3.02 18.34 1.36
CA GLU A 387 2.34 19.14 2.37
C GLU A 387 1.42 20.21 1.74
N GLN A 388 1.87 20.84 0.64
CA GLN A 388 1.04 21.78 -0.10
C GLN A 388 -0.13 21.08 -0.82
N VAL A 389 0.10 19.94 -1.44
CA VAL A 389 -0.99 19.13 -2.03
C VAL A 389 -2.06 18.85 -0.98
N ARG A 390 -1.64 18.36 0.20
CA ARG A 390 -2.55 18.08 1.32
C ARG A 390 -3.32 19.32 1.81
N SER A 391 -2.71 20.50 1.78
CA SER A 391 -3.35 21.74 2.25
C SER A 391 -4.46 22.25 1.33
N GLN A 392 -4.51 21.74 0.10
CA GLN A 392 -5.51 22.11 -0.90
C GLN A 392 -6.67 21.09 -1.00
N GLY A 393 -6.70 20.07 -0.18
CA GLY A 393 -7.71 19.01 -0.12
C GLY A 393 -7.13 17.72 -0.62
#